data_e7e0a574cb2297b3da27ce1345253746
#
_entry.id   e7e0a574cb2297b3da27ce1345253746
#
_cell.length_a   1.000
_cell.length_b   1.000
_cell.length_c   1.000
_cell.angle_alpha   90.00
_cell.angle_beta   90.00
_cell.angle_gamma   90.00
#
_symmetry.space_group_name_H-M   'P 1'
#
loop_
_entity.id
_entity.type
_entity.pdbx_description
1 polymer ?
#
loop_
_entity_poly.entity_id
_entity_poly.type
_entity_poly.pdbx_seq_one_letter_code
_entity_poly.pdbx_strand_id
1 'polypeptide(L)'
;DAIYVGLLSENDAEHEKDLDVLREICQNTAVPVIGSGHIFRMEDVKKILYAGCKKAVLNFSKESNIAILEEVSKKFGKDKIIVSIAAETEIVNHRVEIEQYAAEILLINEIRIRETLELATLPVLMSMPDVSLDKIMEAFGRENVYGITGKAMNDNAQEFVNIKQLCKENGLEVHTLEASLKWSDFKKNSDGHVTVVVQDDKTDEVLMVAYMNEEAYNMTVKTG
;
A
#
# COMPACT_ATOMS: atom_id res chain seq x y z
N ASP A 1 -1.21 5.89 1.41
CA ASP A 1 -1.32 4.99 0.24
C ASP A 1 -0.05 4.15 0.09
N ALA A 2 -0.18 2.92 -0.44
CA ALA A 2 0.92 2.02 -0.74
C ALA A 2 0.52 1.03 -1.85
N ILE A 3 1.50 0.47 -2.55
CA ILE A 3 1.31 -0.62 -3.50
C ILE A 3 1.72 -1.94 -2.82
N TYR A 4 0.83 -2.92 -2.78
CA TYR A 4 1.13 -4.28 -2.34
C TYR A 4 1.42 -5.17 -3.56
N VAL A 5 2.59 -5.79 -3.60
CA VAL A 5 3.03 -6.68 -4.68
C VAL A 5 3.28 -8.08 -4.13
N GLY A 6 2.54 -9.06 -4.65
CA GLY A 6 2.75 -10.47 -4.36
C GLY A 6 3.49 -11.15 -5.50
N LEU A 7 4.68 -11.70 -5.22
CA LEU A 7 5.44 -12.50 -6.17
C LEU A 7 4.93 -13.94 -6.15
N LEU A 8 4.47 -14.42 -7.31
CA LEU A 8 3.87 -15.76 -7.47
C LEU A 8 4.85 -16.77 -8.08
N SER A 9 6.14 -16.52 -7.97
CA SER A 9 7.20 -17.36 -8.52
C SER A 9 7.11 -18.79 -8.01
N GLU A 10 7.19 -19.77 -8.89
CA GLU A 10 7.17 -21.20 -8.55
C GLU A 10 8.57 -21.73 -8.19
N ASN A 11 9.61 -21.03 -8.63
CA ASN A 11 11.01 -21.43 -8.43
C ASN A 11 11.94 -20.21 -8.34
N ASP A 12 13.20 -20.46 -7.92
CA ASP A 12 14.20 -19.40 -7.71
C ASP A 12 14.53 -18.62 -9.01
N ALA A 13 14.48 -19.26 -10.18
CA ALA A 13 14.81 -18.60 -11.44
C ALA A 13 13.70 -17.63 -11.89
N GLU A 14 12.45 -17.95 -11.61
CA GLU A 14 11.32 -17.04 -11.80
C GLU A 14 11.36 -15.92 -10.78
N HIS A 15 11.69 -16.26 -9.52
CA HIS A 15 11.81 -15.27 -8.46
C HIS A 15 12.81 -14.16 -8.78
N GLU A 16 13.96 -14.49 -9.36
CA GLU A 16 14.95 -13.47 -9.78
C GLU A 16 14.39 -12.53 -10.85
N LYS A 17 13.61 -13.04 -11.80
CA LYS A 17 12.92 -12.21 -12.81
C LYS A 17 11.83 -11.32 -12.19
N ASP A 18 11.07 -11.87 -11.27
CA ASP A 18 10.01 -11.15 -10.56
C ASP A 18 10.60 -10.04 -9.67
N LEU A 19 11.80 -10.26 -9.10
CA LEU A 19 12.53 -9.23 -8.37
C LEU A 19 12.99 -8.07 -9.27
N ASP A 20 13.32 -8.33 -10.53
CA ASP A 20 13.65 -7.25 -11.49
C ASP A 20 12.41 -6.39 -11.78
N VAL A 21 11.25 -7.02 -11.98
CA VAL A 21 9.97 -6.32 -12.15
C VAL A 21 9.61 -5.52 -10.87
N LEU A 22 9.79 -6.14 -9.69
CA LEU A 22 9.55 -5.47 -8.41
C LEU A 22 10.43 -4.21 -8.25
N ARG A 23 11.70 -4.31 -8.67
CA ARG A 23 12.65 -3.18 -8.66
C ARG A 23 12.18 -2.06 -9.58
N GLU A 24 11.71 -2.42 -10.78
CA GLU A 24 11.17 -1.45 -11.73
C GLU A 24 9.93 -0.74 -11.18
N ILE A 25 9.02 -1.47 -10.53
CA ILE A 25 7.87 -0.88 -9.85
C ILE A 25 8.33 0.10 -8.76
N CYS A 26 9.26 -0.31 -7.89
CA CYS A 26 9.77 0.55 -6.81
C CYS A 26 10.46 1.82 -7.33
N GLN A 27 11.12 1.76 -8.48
CA GLN A 27 11.81 2.91 -9.09
C GLN A 27 10.84 3.88 -9.77
N ASN A 28 9.71 3.39 -10.28
CA ASN A 28 8.77 4.17 -11.07
C ASN A 28 7.52 4.62 -10.30
N THR A 29 7.46 4.39 -8.99
CA THR A 29 6.36 4.88 -8.14
C THR A 29 6.85 5.82 -7.05
N ALA A 30 6.04 6.82 -6.71
CA ALA A 30 6.28 7.73 -5.59
C ALA A 30 5.72 7.19 -4.26
N VAL A 31 4.79 6.22 -4.32
CA VAL A 31 4.20 5.63 -3.11
C VAL A 31 5.02 4.43 -2.62
N PRO A 32 5.04 4.14 -1.31
CA PRO A 32 5.76 3.00 -0.79
C PRO A 32 5.25 1.67 -1.34
N VAL A 33 6.15 0.74 -1.62
CA VAL A 33 5.85 -0.61 -2.08
C VAL A 33 6.05 -1.60 -0.94
N ILE A 34 5.11 -2.51 -0.78
CA ILE A 34 5.13 -3.64 0.16
C ILE A 34 5.27 -4.92 -0.67
N GLY A 35 6.33 -5.68 -0.45
CA GLY A 35 6.62 -6.89 -1.22
C GLY A 35 6.31 -8.17 -0.44
N SER A 36 5.84 -9.20 -1.13
CA SER A 36 5.59 -10.53 -0.57
C SER A 36 5.84 -11.64 -1.59
N GLY A 37 5.84 -12.89 -1.11
CA GLY A 37 5.92 -14.07 -1.96
C GLY A 37 7.33 -14.63 -2.09
N HIS A 38 7.42 -15.94 -2.35
CA HIS A 38 8.66 -16.72 -2.52
C HIS A 38 9.70 -16.50 -1.40
N ILE A 39 9.21 -16.38 -0.14
CA ILE A 39 10.09 -16.24 1.03
C ILE A 39 10.19 -17.59 1.73
N PHE A 40 11.43 -18.10 1.87
CA PHE A 40 11.76 -19.33 2.58
C PHE A 40 12.89 -19.11 3.60
N ARG A 41 13.72 -18.08 3.40
CA ARG A 41 14.89 -17.74 4.20
C ARG A 41 15.11 -16.24 4.26
N MET A 42 15.92 -15.79 5.20
CA MET A 42 16.22 -14.36 5.40
C MET A 42 16.75 -13.67 4.13
N GLU A 43 17.53 -14.38 3.30
CA GLU A 43 18.07 -13.79 2.05
C GLU A 43 16.96 -13.39 1.06
N ASP A 44 15.82 -14.09 1.05
CA ASP A 44 14.69 -13.75 0.17
C ASP A 44 14.02 -12.44 0.63
N VAL A 45 13.90 -12.24 1.95
CA VAL A 45 13.44 -10.96 2.53
C VAL A 45 14.41 -9.82 2.17
N LYS A 46 15.72 -10.07 2.29
CA LYS A 46 16.75 -9.10 1.90
C LYS A 46 16.60 -8.67 0.44
N LYS A 47 16.38 -9.61 -0.48
CA LYS A 47 16.20 -9.31 -1.91
C LYS A 47 15.00 -8.40 -2.14
N ILE A 48 13.84 -8.68 -1.50
CA ILE A 48 12.63 -7.85 -1.58
C ILE A 48 12.91 -6.42 -1.08
N LEU A 49 13.53 -6.29 0.10
CA LEU A 49 13.84 -4.96 0.65
C LEU A 49 14.87 -4.20 -0.21
N TYR A 50 15.87 -4.90 -0.77
CA TYR A 50 16.89 -4.28 -1.63
C TYR A 50 16.39 -4.01 -3.06
N ALA A 51 15.30 -4.64 -3.48
CA ALA A 51 14.58 -4.22 -4.69
C ALA A 51 13.90 -2.84 -4.54
N GLY A 52 13.78 -2.32 -3.31
CA GLY A 52 13.23 -0.99 -3.03
C GLY A 52 11.95 -1.01 -2.19
N CYS A 53 11.45 -2.20 -1.82
CA CYS A 53 10.28 -2.29 -0.96
C CYS A 53 10.53 -1.67 0.41
N LYS A 54 9.55 -0.93 0.92
CA LYS A 54 9.59 -0.37 2.27
C LYS A 54 9.37 -1.41 3.35
N LYS A 55 8.58 -2.45 3.03
CA LYS A 55 8.25 -3.56 3.93
C LYS A 55 8.19 -4.87 3.17
N ALA A 56 8.46 -5.97 3.86
CA ALA A 56 8.28 -7.33 3.39
C ALA A 56 7.21 -8.05 4.22
N VAL A 57 6.43 -8.91 3.57
CA VAL A 57 5.36 -9.67 4.23
C VAL A 57 5.80 -11.12 4.40
N LEU A 58 5.85 -11.59 5.65
CA LEU A 58 6.09 -12.98 6.03
C LEU A 58 4.76 -13.72 6.17
N ASN A 59 4.59 -14.81 5.44
CA ASN A 59 3.37 -15.61 5.46
C ASN A 59 3.38 -16.62 6.62
N PHE A 60 2.54 -16.41 7.64
CA PHE A 60 2.48 -17.25 8.83
C PHE A 60 1.76 -18.59 8.64
N SER A 61 1.18 -18.84 7.48
CA SER A 61 0.79 -20.21 7.09
C SER A 61 2.00 -21.08 6.71
N LYS A 62 3.23 -20.53 6.69
CA LYS A 62 4.46 -21.25 6.37
C LYS A 62 5.42 -21.24 7.56
N GLU A 63 5.76 -22.43 8.08
CA GLU A 63 6.72 -22.56 9.19
C GLU A 63 8.09 -21.92 8.89
N SER A 64 8.54 -21.97 7.64
CA SER A 64 9.80 -21.33 7.23
C SER A 64 9.79 -19.82 7.49
N ASN A 65 8.66 -19.14 7.31
CA ASN A 65 8.52 -17.71 7.54
C ASN A 65 8.46 -17.38 9.03
N ILE A 66 7.80 -18.22 9.82
CA ILE A 66 7.75 -18.09 11.28
C ILE A 66 9.17 -18.24 11.86
N ALA A 67 9.90 -19.26 11.42
CA ALA A 67 11.25 -19.56 11.91
C ALA A 67 12.26 -18.43 11.68
N ILE A 68 12.12 -17.63 10.62
CA ILE A 68 13.06 -16.55 10.31
C ILE A 68 12.63 -15.19 10.84
N LEU A 69 11.44 -15.04 11.43
CA LEU A 69 10.88 -13.75 11.85
C LEU A 69 11.83 -12.97 12.78
N GLU A 70 12.32 -13.61 13.83
CA GLU A 70 13.23 -12.99 14.79
C GLU A 70 14.55 -12.54 14.13
N GLU A 71 15.15 -13.38 13.29
CA GLU A 71 16.38 -13.08 12.58
C GLU A 71 16.21 -11.88 11.64
N VAL A 72 15.14 -11.88 10.85
CA VAL A 72 14.81 -10.80 9.92
C VAL A 72 14.56 -9.49 10.67
N SER A 73 13.80 -9.54 11.76
CA SER A 73 13.51 -8.37 12.59
C SER A 73 14.76 -7.77 13.22
N LYS A 74 15.66 -8.59 13.75
CA LYS A 74 16.94 -8.12 14.31
C LYS A 74 17.86 -7.49 13.26
N LYS A 75 17.80 -7.98 12.02
CA LYS A 75 18.68 -7.52 10.94
C LYS A 75 18.18 -6.26 10.26
N PHE A 76 16.90 -6.17 9.97
CA PHE A 76 16.33 -5.10 9.15
C PHE A 76 15.44 -4.11 9.93
N GLY A 77 15.10 -4.44 11.17
CA GLY A 77 14.15 -3.69 12.00
C GLY A 77 12.72 -4.23 11.84
N LYS A 78 11.99 -4.28 12.96
CA LYS A 78 10.59 -4.76 12.94
C LYS A 78 9.66 -3.87 12.11
N ASP A 79 10.00 -2.59 11.96
CA ASP A 79 9.26 -1.62 11.13
C ASP A 79 9.22 -1.99 9.65
N LYS A 80 10.10 -2.90 9.20
CA LYS A 80 10.15 -3.43 7.83
C LYS A 80 9.32 -4.70 7.63
N ILE A 81 8.67 -5.21 8.68
CA ILE A 81 8.03 -6.52 8.64
C ILE A 81 6.54 -6.43 8.89
N ILE A 82 5.79 -7.03 7.99
CA ILE A 82 4.38 -7.35 8.12
C ILE A 82 4.26 -8.87 8.19
N VAL A 83 3.41 -9.39 9.07
CA VAL A 83 3.06 -10.82 9.04
C VAL A 83 1.67 -11.00 8.43
N SER A 84 1.54 -11.88 7.45
CA SER A 84 0.22 -12.22 6.92
C SER A 84 -0.39 -13.39 7.66
N ILE A 85 -1.64 -13.22 8.06
CA ILE A 85 -2.43 -14.15 8.87
C ILE A 85 -3.63 -14.62 8.05
N ALA A 86 -3.79 -15.92 7.92
CA ALA A 86 -4.90 -16.57 7.24
C ALA A 86 -5.87 -17.26 8.21
N ALA A 87 -5.40 -17.60 9.42
CA ALA A 87 -6.19 -18.28 10.44
C ALA A 87 -5.96 -17.66 11.83
N GLU A 88 -7.00 -17.63 12.64
CA GLU A 88 -6.97 -17.17 14.04
C GLU A 88 -5.88 -17.88 14.86
N THR A 89 -5.70 -19.17 14.63
CA THR A 89 -4.68 -19.99 15.31
C THR A 89 -3.26 -19.50 15.09
N GLU A 90 -2.97 -18.84 13.99
CA GLU A 90 -1.64 -18.28 13.69
C GLU A 90 -1.32 -17.11 14.65
N ILE A 91 -2.32 -16.24 14.94
CA ILE A 91 -2.15 -15.20 15.95
C ILE A 91 -2.04 -15.81 17.35
N VAL A 92 -2.96 -16.71 17.71
CA VAL A 92 -3.00 -17.30 19.06
C VAL A 92 -1.69 -18.00 19.40
N ASN A 93 -1.15 -18.78 18.46
CA ASN A 93 0.07 -19.57 18.70
C ASN A 93 1.35 -18.74 18.70
N HIS A 94 1.39 -17.60 17.98
CA HIS A 94 2.60 -16.82 17.75
C HIS A 94 2.48 -15.35 18.18
N ARG A 95 1.54 -15.05 19.08
CA ARG A 95 1.25 -13.68 19.49
C ARG A 95 2.47 -12.94 20.01
N VAL A 96 3.24 -13.57 20.87
CA VAL A 96 4.42 -12.95 21.51
C VAL A 96 5.48 -12.61 20.46
N GLU A 97 5.77 -13.55 19.56
CA GLU A 97 6.73 -13.36 18.49
C GLU A 97 6.27 -12.27 17.51
N ILE A 98 4.97 -12.26 17.15
CA ILE A 98 4.39 -11.23 16.26
C ILE A 98 4.54 -9.84 16.90
N GLU A 99 4.10 -9.67 18.15
CA GLU A 99 4.18 -8.38 18.86
C GLU A 99 5.62 -7.88 19.02
N GLN A 100 6.57 -8.80 19.20
CA GLN A 100 7.97 -8.47 19.43
C GLN A 100 8.70 -8.12 18.13
N TYR A 101 8.44 -8.84 17.04
CA TYR A 101 9.27 -8.84 15.85
C TYR A 101 8.61 -8.34 14.56
N ALA A 102 7.31 -8.07 14.56
CA ALA A 102 6.59 -7.46 13.45
C ALA A 102 6.00 -6.10 13.83
N ALA A 103 5.78 -5.24 12.84
CA ALA A 103 5.14 -3.93 13.05
C ALA A 103 3.64 -3.97 12.76
N GLU A 104 3.20 -4.83 11.86
CA GLU A 104 1.84 -4.82 11.33
C GLU A 104 1.40 -6.24 10.96
N ILE A 105 0.09 -6.41 10.89
CA ILE A 105 -0.56 -7.65 10.43
C ILE A 105 -1.28 -7.38 9.11
N LEU A 106 -1.07 -8.25 8.12
CA LEU A 106 -1.90 -8.35 6.92
C LEU A 106 -2.90 -9.50 7.11
N LEU A 107 -4.17 -9.18 7.26
CA LEU A 107 -5.22 -10.19 7.39
C LEU A 107 -5.72 -10.57 5.99
N ILE A 108 -5.49 -11.83 5.58
CA ILE A 108 -5.77 -12.32 4.22
C ILE A 108 -6.97 -13.26 4.13
N ASN A 109 -7.62 -13.58 5.25
CA ASN A 109 -8.78 -14.47 5.29
C ASN A 109 -10.03 -13.71 5.71
N GLU A 110 -11.13 -13.94 4.98
CA GLU A 110 -12.44 -13.34 5.25
C GLU A 110 -13.24 -14.12 6.29
N ILE A 111 -12.86 -15.37 6.54
CA ILE A 111 -13.53 -16.24 7.48
C ILE A 111 -13.05 -15.91 8.90
N ARG A 112 -13.99 -15.54 9.80
CA ARG A 112 -13.71 -15.13 11.17
C ARG A 112 -12.85 -13.88 11.33
N ILE A 113 -13.02 -12.91 10.41
CA ILE A 113 -12.32 -11.62 10.49
C ILE A 113 -12.51 -10.97 11.86
N ARG A 114 -13.71 -11.02 12.42
CA ARG A 114 -14.03 -10.36 13.69
C ARG A 114 -13.19 -10.93 14.83
N GLU A 115 -13.18 -12.24 15.00
CA GLU A 115 -12.43 -12.93 16.05
C GLU A 115 -10.93 -12.69 15.90
N THR A 116 -10.43 -12.73 14.68
CA THR A 116 -9.01 -12.48 14.39
C THR A 116 -8.62 -11.03 14.68
N LEU A 117 -9.48 -10.05 14.36
CA LEU A 117 -9.25 -8.64 14.65
C LEU A 117 -9.26 -8.33 16.15
N GLU A 118 -10.11 -9.00 16.93
CA GLU A 118 -10.15 -8.85 18.39
C GLU A 118 -8.86 -9.36 19.06
N LEU A 119 -8.16 -10.30 18.43
CA LEU A 119 -6.88 -10.82 18.91
C LEU A 119 -5.68 -9.99 18.46
N ALA A 120 -5.82 -9.22 17.39
CA ALA A 120 -4.73 -8.43 16.82
C ALA A 120 -4.45 -7.19 17.67
N THR A 121 -3.24 -7.10 18.19
CA THR A 121 -2.75 -5.95 18.98
C THR A 121 -1.94 -4.95 18.17
N LEU A 122 -1.49 -5.35 16.96
CA LEU A 122 -0.77 -4.51 16.03
C LEU A 122 -1.73 -3.89 15.00
N PRO A 123 -1.32 -2.79 14.33
CA PRO A 123 -2.07 -2.24 13.21
C PRO A 123 -2.34 -3.28 12.11
N VAL A 124 -3.56 -3.30 11.61
CA VAL A 124 -4.03 -4.29 10.64
C VAL A 124 -4.26 -3.65 9.27
N LEU A 125 -3.64 -4.24 8.25
CA LEU A 125 -3.99 -4.09 6.85
C LEU A 125 -4.93 -5.25 6.48
N MET A 126 -6.14 -4.95 6.01
CA MET A 126 -7.15 -5.97 5.75
C MET A 126 -7.33 -6.22 4.25
N SER A 127 -7.20 -7.48 3.82
CA SER A 127 -7.57 -7.89 2.47
C SER A 127 -9.08 -8.04 2.37
N MET A 128 -9.70 -7.33 1.41
CA MET A 128 -11.14 -7.31 1.23
C MET A 128 -11.56 -7.84 -0.15
N PRO A 129 -12.62 -8.65 -0.23
CA PRO A 129 -13.18 -9.11 -1.49
C PRO A 129 -14.10 -8.08 -2.14
N ASP A 130 -14.61 -7.15 -1.35
CA ASP A 130 -15.63 -6.15 -1.71
C ASP A 130 -15.21 -4.77 -1.19
N VAL A 131 -15.32 -3.76 -2.04
CA VAL A 131 -15.00 -2.36 -1.77
C VAL A 131 -16.25 -1.47 -1.72
N SER A 132 -17.42 -2.05 -1.43
CA SER A 132 -18.60 -1.23 -1.15
C SER A 132 -18.34 -0.29 0.03
N LEU A 133 -18.94 0.91 -0.01
CA LEU A 133 -18.74 1.92 1.04
C LEU A 133 -19.06 1.36 2.43
N ASP A 134 -20.14 0.60 2.57
CA ASP A 134 -20.55 0.00 3.85
C ASP A 134 -19.46 -0.91 4.42
N LYS A 135 -18.83 -1.73 3.57
CA LYS A 135 -17.73 -2.63 3.95
C LYS A 135 -16.47 -1.86 4.35
N ILE A 136 -16.16 -0.80 3.62
CA ILE A 136 -15.03 0.08 3.93
C ILE A 136 -15.27 0.77 5.27
N MET A 137 -16.47 1.31 5.49
CA MET A 137 -16.85 1.97 6.75
C MET A 137 -16.84 0.97 7.93
N GLU A 138 -17.31 -0.26 7.72
CA GLU A 138 -17.22 -1.32 8.73
C GLU A 138 -15.77 -1.65 9.08
N ALA A 139 -14.89 -1.75 8.06
CA ALA A 139 -13.47 -2.04 8.27
C ALA A 139 -12.78 -0.94 9.09
N PHE A 140 -12.88 0.32 8.66
CA PHE A 140 -12.26 1.46 9.34
C PHE A 140 -12.99 1.90 10.63
N GLY A 141 -14.17 1.40 10.90
CA GLY A 141 -14.84 1.53 12.19
C GLY A 141 -14.14 0.75 13.33
N ARG A 142 -13.12 -0.03 13.02
CA ARG A 142 -12.32 -0.80 13.97
C ARG A 142 -11.00 -0.06 14.25
N GLU A 143 -10.69 0.11 15.52
CA GLU A 143 -9.58 0.95 16.00
C GLU A 143 -8.20 0.51 15.45
N ASN A 144 -8.00 -0.79 15.23
CA ASN A 144 -6.72 -1.32 14.77
C ASN A 144 -6.58 -1.48 13.25
N VAL A 145 -7.64 -1.23 12.46
CA VAL A 145 -7.58 -1.30 10.99
C VAL A 145 -7.15 0.05 10.43
N TYR A 146 -5.95 0.10 9.84
CA TYR A 146 -5.39 1.32 9.26
C TYR A 146 -5.42 1.35 7.73
N GLY A 147 -5.69 0.23 7.08
CA GLY A 147 -5.70 0.14 5.62
C GLY A 147 -6.44 -1.07 5.10
N ILE A 148 -6.84 -0.99 3.85
CA ILE A 148 -7.48 -2.08 3.11
C ILE A 148 -6.70 -2.38 1.84
N THR A 149 -6.72 -3.63 1.40
CA THR A 149 -6.09 -4.12 0.17
C THR A 149 -6.90 -5.28 -0.41
N GLY A 150 -6.44 -5.89 -1.48
CA GLY A 150 -7.01 -7.09 -2.08
C GLY A 150 -7.46 -6.92 -3.52
N LYS A 151 -7.95 -8.03 -4.09
CA LYS A 151 -8.35 -8.07 -5.50
C LYS A 151 -9.44 -7.04 -5.82
N ALA A 152 -10.40 -6.85 -4.93
CA ALA A 152 -11.46 -5.87 -5.13
C ALA A 152 -10.94 -4.44 -5.24
N MET A 153 -9.85 -4.08 -4.53
CA MET A 153 -9.18 -2.79 -4.70
C MET A 153 -8.56 -2.67 -6.11
N ASN A 154 -7.89 -3.70 -6.59
CA ASN A 154 -7.30 -3.70 -7.93
C ASN A 154 -8.36 -3.57 -9.03
N ASP A 155 -9.46 -4.31 -8.90
CA ASP A 155 -10.56 -4.29 -9.87
C ASP A 155 -11.25 -2.91 -9.95
N ASN A 156 -11.14 -2.09 -8.89
CA ASN A 156 -11.73 -0.76 -8.77
C ASN A 156 -10.67 0.36 -8.74
N ALA A 157 -9.45 0.13 -9.18
CA ALA A 157 -8.36 1.11 -9.08
C ALA A 157 -8.66 2.47 -9.71
N GLN A 158 -9.43 2.49 -10.81
CA GLN A 158 -9.85 3.73 -11.48
C GLN A 158 -10.87 4.56 -10.66
N GLU A 159 -11.53 3.93 -9.70
CA GLU A 159 -12.52 4.56 -8.83
C GLU A 159 -11.96 5.05 -7.49
N PHE A 160 -10.66 4.88 -7.24
CA PHE A 160 -10.06 5.20 -5.92
C PHE A 160 -10.28 6.64 -5.50
N VAL A 161 -10.23 7.61 -6.43
CA VAL A 161 -10.46 9.02 -6.13
C VAL A 161 -11.90 9.20 -5.62
N ASN A 162 -12.86 8.56 -6.28
CA ASN A 162 -14.27 8.62 -5.89
C ASN A 162 -14.53 7.89 -4.56
N ILE A 163 -13.90 6.73 -4.35
CA ILE A 163 -13.97 5.96 -3.09
C ILE A 163 -13.42 6.80 -1.94
N LYS A 164 -12.26 7.44 -2.10
CA LYS A 164 -11.68 8.32 -1.09
C LYS A 164 -12.58 9.52 -0.78
N GLN A 165 -13.16 10.13 -1.80
CA GLN A 165 -14.08 11.24 -1.61
C GLN A 165 -15.31 10.82 -0.79
N LEU A 166 -15.91 9.67 -1.11
CA LEU A 166 -17.02 9.10 -0.35
C LEU A 166 -16.63 8.78 1.10
N CYS A 167 -15.46 8.21 1.32
CA CYS A 167 -14.92 7.97 2.66
C CYS A 167 -14.82 9.27 3.47
N LYS A 168 -14.27 10.33 2.86
CA LYS A 168 -14.14 11.65 3.48
C LYS A 168 -15.48 12.26 3.84
N GLU A 169 -16.48 12.20 2.93
CA GLU A 169 -17.85 12.68 3.15
C GLU A 169 -18.56 11.93 4.28
N ASN A 170 -18.17 10.69 4.55
CA ASN A 170 -18.67 9.87 5.65
C ASN A 170 -17.79 9.92 6.92
N GLY A 171 -16.86 10.88 7.00
CA GLY A 171 -16.10 11.16 8.22
C GLY A 171 -14.83 10.33 8.43
N LEU A 172 -14.39 9.54 7.42
CA LEU A 172 -13.09 8.87 7.46
C LEU A 172 -11.98 9.86 7.09
N GLU A 173 -10.90 9.83 7.83
CA GLU A 173 -9.68 10.55 7.49
C GLU A 173 -8.94 9.79 6.39
N VAL A 174 -8.91 10.36 5.19
CA VAL A 174 -8.25 9.77 4.02
C VAL A 174 -7.34 10.80 3.36
N HIS A 175 -6.20 10.31 2.87
CA HIS A 175 -5.29 11.16 2.11
C HIS A 175 -5.86 11.42 0.71
N THR A 176 -6.17 12.68 0.43
CA THR A 176 -6.61 13.18 -0.90
C THR A 176 -5.66 14.25 -1.39
N LEU A 177 -5.48 14.34 -2.70
CA LEU A 177 -4.80 15.47 -3.30
C LEU A 177 -5.72 16.69 -3.18
N GLU A 178 -5.23 17.74 -2.54
CA GLU A 178 -5.96 19.00 -2.38
C GLU A 178 -5.15 20.13 -3.00
N ALA A 179 -5.80 20.90 -3.85
CA ALA A 179 -5.17 22.09 -4.37
C ALA A 179 -5.02 23.16 -3.28
N SER A 180 -3.84 23.69 -3.12
CA SER A 180 -3.59 24.81 -2.21
C SER A 180 -4.13 26.15 -2.74
N LEU A 181 -4.40 26.23 -4.05
CA LEU A 181 -4.92 27.41 -4.74
C LEU A 181 -6.22 27.06 -5.46
N LYS A 182 -7.12 28.03 -5.56
CA LYS A 182 -8.31 27.93 -6.40
C LYS A 182 -8.01 28.44 -7.79
N TRP A 183 -8.77 27.99 -8.78
CA TRP A 183 -8.62 28.50 -10.15
C TRP A 183 -8.74 30.02 -10.26
N SER A 184 -9.58 30.65 -9.41
CA SER A 184 -9.73 32.10 -9.31
C SER A 184 -8.45 32.85 -8.94
N ASP A 185 -7.55 32.20 -8.22
CA ASP A 185 -6.36 32.84 -7.64
C ASP A 185 -5.22 32.99 -8.65
N PHE A 186 -5.33 32.32 -9.80
CA PHE A 186 -4.33 32.39 -10.85
C PHE A 186 -4.52 33.64 -11.74
N LYS A 187 -3.40 34.26 -12.12
CA LYS A 187 -3.38 35.28 -13.15
C LYS A 187 -3.48 34.61 -14.52
N LYS A 188 -4.54 34.94 -15.26
CA LYS A 188 -4.83 34.39 -16.58
C LYS A 188 -4.40 35.36 -17.70
N ASN A 189 -4.07 34.81 -18.88
CA ASN A 189 -3.85 35.59 -20.09
C ASN A 189 -5.20 36.07 -20.67
N SER A 190 -5.15 36.77 -21.84
CA SER A 190 -6.33 37.28 -22.53
C SER A 190 -7.35 36.22 -22.91
N ASP A 191 -6.90 34.99 -23.08
CA ASP A 191 -7.75 33.84 -23.49
C ASP A 191 -8.25 33.01 -22.30
N GLY A 192 -8.00 33.49 -21.08
CA GLY A 192 -8.45 32.85 -19.86
C GLY A 192 -7.59 31.65 -19.41
N HIS A 193 -6.40 31.48 -19.99
CA HIS A 193 -5.48 30.39 -19.64
C HIS A 193 -4.38 30.83 -18.67
N VAL A 194 -3.86 29.85 -17.93
CA VAL A 194 -2.67 29.98 -17.06
C VAL A 194 -1.47 29.37 -17.79
N THR A 195 -0.33 30.04 -17.78
CA THR A 195 0.92 29.42 -18.22
C THR A 195 1.44 28.47 -17.16
N VAL A 196 1.75 27.25 -17.55
CA VAL A 196 2.27 26.20 -16.68
C VAL A 196 3.62 25.70 -17.19
N VAL A 197 4.50 25.37 -16.28
CA VAL A 197 5.77 24.68 -16.55
C VAL A 197 5.61 23.25 -16.06
N VAL A 198 5.81 22.28 -16.95
CA VAL A 198 5.82 20.87 -16.62
C VAL A 198 7.26 20.46 -16.36
N GLN A 199 7.50 19.89 -15.18
CA GLN A 199 8.83 19.51 -14.71
C GLN A 199 8.80 18.06 -14.25
N ASP A 200 9.87 17.33 -14.52
CA ASP A 200 10.03 15.96 -14.01
C ASP A 200 10.29 16.00 -12.51
N ASP A 201 9.52 15.23 -11.73
CA ASP A 201 9.57 15.23 -10.25
C ASP A 201 10.87 14.63 -9.67
N LYS A 202 11.58 13.81 -10.43
CA LYS A 202 12.81 13.15 -9.98
C LYS A 202 14.07 13.89 -10.36
N THR A 203 14.08 14.47 -11.57
CA THR A 203 15.27 15.09 -12.16
C THR A 203 15.25 16.60 -12.10
N ASP A 204 14.11 17.21 -11.75
CA ASP A 204 13.86 18.66 -11.84
C ASP A 204 14.01 19.23 -13.26
N GLU A 205 14.08 18.36 -14.29
CA GLU A 205 14.19 18.80 -15.68
C GLU A 205 12.88 19.40 -16.18
N VAL A 206 12.94 20.60 -16.76
CA VAL A 206 11.80 21.23 -17.40
C VAL A 206 11.49 20.51 -18.71
N LEU A 207 10.35 19.86 -18.79
CA LEU A 207 9.92 19.07 -19.93
C LEU A 207 9.23 19.94 -21.00
N MET A 208 8.37 20.87 -20.56
CA MET A 208 7.64 21.76 -21.48
C MET A 208 7.02 22.96 -20.76
N VAL A 209 6.65 23.94 -21.56
CA VAL A 209 5.76 25.03 -21.14
C VAL A 209 4.45 24.89 -21.91
N ALA A 210 3.33 24.98 -21.24
CA ALA A 210 2.00 24.82 -21.80
C ALA A 210 1.01 25.85 -21.26
N TYR A 211 -0.21 25.83 -21.78
CA TYR A 211 -1.32 26.63 -21.29
C TYR A 211 -2.42 25.74 -20.76
N MET A 212 -2.91 26.05 -19.56
CA MET A 212 -3.90 25.29 -18.85
C MET A 212 -5.19 26.10 -18.71
N ASN A 213 -6.34 25.46 -18.96
CA ASN A 213 -7.66 26.00 -18.64
C ASN A 213 -8.15 25.44 -17.29
N GLU A 214 -9.31 25.90 -16.83
CA GLU A 214 -9.89 25.45 -15.56
C GLU A 214 -10.20 23.96 -15.52
N GLU A 215 -10.67 23.40 -16.63
CA GLU A 215 -10.97 21.97 -16.74
C GLU A 215 -9.70 21.12 -16.56
N ALA A 216 -8.63 21.50 -17.27
CA ALA A 216 -7.32 20.82 -17.14
C ALA A 216 -6.75 20.95 -15.73
N TYR A 217 -6.89 22.14 -15.09
CA TYR A 217 -6.49 22.33 -13.70
C TYR A 217 -7.24 21.40 -12.75
N ASN A 218 -8.58 21.37 -12.83
CA ASN A 218 -9.40 20.52 -11.99
C ASN A 218 -9.11 19.04 -12.22
N MET A 219 -8.84 18.64 -13.47
CA MET A 219 -8.43 17.28 -13.80
C MET A 219 -7.08 16.93 -13.16
N THR A 220 -6.08 17.80 -13.28
CA THR A 220 -4.76 17.61 -12.66
C THR A 220 -4.87 17.48 -11.15
N VAL A 221 -5.65 18.34 -10.48
CA VAL A 221 -5.86 18.24 -9.02
C VAL A 221 -6.57 16.94 -8.64
N LYS A 222 -7.49 16.46 -9.48
CA LYS A 222 -8.25 15.23 -9.24
C LYS A 222 -7.41 13.96 -9.42
N THR A 223 -6.51 13.97 -10.38
CA THR A 223 -5.79 12.73 -10.80
C THR A 223 -4.34 12.66 -10.34
N GLY A 224 -3.72 13.76 -9.98
CA GLY A 224 -2.31 13.90 -9.61
C GLY A 224 -1.46 14.19 -10.83
#